data_907433328d0b56a1addf0b3c70e34994
#
_entry.id   907433328d0b56a1addf0b3c70e34994
#
_cell.length_a   1.000
_cell.length_b   1.000
_cell.length_c   1.000
_cell.angle_alpha   90.00
_cell.angle_beta   90.00
_cell.angle_gamma   90.00
#
_symmetry.space_group_name_H-M   'P 1'
#
loop_
_entity.id
_entity.type
_entity.pdbx_description
1 polymer ?
#
loop_
_entity_poly.entity_id
_entity_poly.type
_entity_poly.pdbx_seq_one_letter_code
_entity_poly.pdbx_strand_id
1 'polypeptide(L)'
;MKKDLVAVLLACCLAACAQPPVPPPAPAAPPVEALSPSAPRVTSEAQVAPGRWNVERVRCSDLLGAADDDREAAVMFYYGYLAAKAEIHVIDVNQIEGNVRKVMDQCAAAPNMTIPQAFRRALGRRR
;
A
#
# COMPACT_ATOMS: atom_id res chain seq x y z
N MET A 1 -42.60 19.18 47.23
CA MET A 1 -41.38 19.50 46.51
C MET A 1 -41.08 18.38 45.49
N LYS A 2 -42.00 18.08 44.55
CA LYS A 2 -41.85 17.03 43.52
C LYS A 2 -42.56 17.34 42.19
N LYS A 3 -42.97 18.59 41.97
CA LYS A 3 -43.76 18.99 40.78
C LYS A 3 -43.03 19.90 39.80
N ASP A 4 -41.84 20.38 40.12
CA ASP A 4 -41.12 21.35 39.27
C ASP A 4 -40.07 20.72 38.34
N LEU A 5 -39.90 19.37 38.38
CA LEU A 5 -38.88 18.68 37.58
C LEU A 5 -39.40 18.15 36.23
N VAL A 6 -40.69 18.23 35.95
CA VAL A 6 -41.31 17.68 34.72
C VAL A 6 -41.44 18.73 33.62
N ALA A 7 -41.37 20.03 33.97
CA ALA A 7 -41.59 21.11 33.01
C ALA A 7 -40.36 21.48 32.14
N VAL A 8 -39.15 20.99 32.49
CA VAL A 8 -37.90 21.36 31.76
C VAL A 8 -37.57 20.39 30.63
N LEU A 9 -38.20 19.23 30.55
CA LEU A 9 -37.86 18.17 29.57
C LEU A 9 -38.63 18.25 28.24
N LEU A 10 -39.55 19.22 28.06
CA LEU A 10 -40.38 19.32 26.83
C LEU A 10 -39.97 20.43 25.87
N ALA A 11 -38.90 21.18 26.12
CA ALA A 11 -38.50 22.33 25.31
C ALA A 11 -37.33 22.11 24.34
N CYS A 12 -36.77 20.90 24.23
CA CYS A 12 -35.58 20.64 23.42
C CYS A 12 -35.80 19.89 22.08
N CYS A 13 -37.02 19.69 21.60
CA CYS A 13 -37.28 18.88 20.40
C CYS A 13 -37.66 19.65 19.14
N LEU A 14 -37.40 20.96 19.04
CA LEU A 14 -37.69 21.76 17.83
C LEU A 14 -36.45 22.50 17.29
N ALA A 15 -35.26 21.88 17.38
CA ALA A 15 -34.14 22.28 16.55
C ALA A 15 -34.34 21.67 15.15
N ALA A 16 -35.01 22.41 14.27
CA ALA A 16 -35.13 22.09 12.86
C ALA A 16 -33.72 21.84 12.29
N CYS A 17 -33.49 20.64 11.81
CA CYS A 17 -32.30 20.29 11.01
C CYS A 17 -32.34 21.14 9.74
N ALA A 18 -31.72 22.31 9.76
CA ALA A 18 -31.38 23.04 8.54
C ALA A 18 -30.31 22.21 7.80
N GLN A 19 -30.75 21.46 6.81
CA GLN A 19 -29.79 20.80 5.88
C GLN A 19 -29.01 21.90 5.19
N PRO A 20 -27.64 21.80 5.16
CA PRO A 20 -26.85 22.71 4.36
C PRO A 20 -27.26 22.58 2.87
N PRO A 21 -27.26 23.68 2.09
CA PRO A 21 -27.59 23.61 0.69
C PRO A 21 -26.67 22.59 -0.02
N VAL A 22 -27.31 21.65 -0.73
CA VAL A 22 -26.61 20.67 -1.56
C VAL A 22 -25.78 21.46 -2.61
N PRO A 23 -24.46 21.28 -2.69
CA PRO A 23 -23.67 21.93 -3.72
C PRO A 23 -24.16 21.48 -5.10
N PRO A 24 -24.15 22.37 -6.12
CA PRO A 24 -24.54 22.00 -7.48
C PRO A 24 -23.71 20.80 -7.95
N PRO A 25 -24.30 19.87 -8.75
CA PRO A 25 -23.59 18.73 -9.28
C PRO A 25 -22.34 19.21 -10.01
N ALA A 26 -21.17 18.68 -9.62
CA ALA A 26 -19.92 18.95 -10.31
C ALA A 26 -20.07 18.58 -11.77
N PRO A 27 -19.44 19.35 -12.71
CA PRO A 27 -19.41 18.98 -14.12
C PRO A 27 -18.98 17.53 -14.26
N ALA A 28 -19.71 16.76 -15.05
CA ALA A 28 -19.39 15.35 -15.32
C ALA A 28 -17.92 15.27 -15.76
N ALA A 29 -17.13 14.50 -15.01
CA ALA A 29 -15.74 14.21 -15.37
C ALA A 29 -15.74 13.66 -16.81
N PRO A 30 -14.77 14.04 -17.65
CA PRO A 30 -14.64 13.48 -18.98
C PRO A 30 -14.57 11.96 -18.87
N PRO A 31 -15.11 11.22 -19.88
CA PRO A 31 -15.05 9.76 -19.87
C PRO A 31 -13.59 9.35 -19.62
N VAL A 32 -13.36 8.58 -18.56
CA VAL A 32 -12.04 7.93 -18.36
C VAL A 32 -11.88 7.02 -19.57
N GLU A 33 -11.04 7.42 -20.50
CA GLU A 33 -10.63 6.57 -21.61
C GLU A 33 -10.15 5.27 -21.00
N ALA A 34 -10.89 4.19 -21.30
CA ALA A 34 -10.52 2.87 -20.88
C ALA A 34 -9.10 2.60 -21.38
N LEU A 35 -8.13 2.59 -20.46
CA LEU A 35 -6.75 2.24 -20.74
C LEU A 35 -6.74 0.92 -21.47
N SER A 36 -6.47 0.96 -22.76
CA SER A 36 -6.36 -0.22 -23.64
C SER A 36 -5.35 -1.19 -23.04
N PRO A 37 -5.71 -2.44 -22.76
CA PRO A 37 -4.80 -3.42 -22.21
C PRO A 37 -3.94 -4.02 -23.34
N SER A 38 -2.93 -3.32 -23.79
CA SER A 38 -2.05 -3.79 -24.87
C SER A 38 -0.57 -3.48 -24.60
N ALA A 39 -0.12 -3.67 -23.36
CA ALA A 39 1.28 -3.95 -23.15
C ALA A 39 1.47 -5.48 -23.11
N PRO A 40 2.52 -6.05 -23.76
CA PRO A 40 2.83 -7.47 -23.65
C PRO A 40 3.03 -7.77 -22.16
N ARG A 41 2.10 -8.55 -21.60
CA ARG A 41 2.23 -9.00 -20.21
C ARG A 41 3.41 -9.95 -20.16
N VAL A 42 4.53 -9.49 -19.67
CA VAL A 42 5.61 -10.37 -19.24
C VAL A 42 5.01 -11.19 -18.09
N THR A 43 4.67 -12.46 -18.39
CA THR A 43 4.21 -13.38 -17.35
C THR A 43 5.39 -13.72 -16.48
N SER A 44 5.46 -13.10 -15.31
CA SER A 44 6.48 -13.47 -14.31
C SER A 44 6.21 -14.90 -13.83
N GLU A 45 7.26 -15.69 -13.65
CA GLU A 45 7.18 -17.04 -13.06
C GLU A 45 6.58 -17.03 -11.64
N ALA A 46 6.51 -15.87 -11.02
CA ALA A 46 5.88 -15.68 -9.72
C ALA A 46 4.35 -15.61 -9.80
N GLN A 47 3.78 -15.32 -10.98
CA GLN A 47 2.34 -15.26 -11.16
C GLN A 47 1.75 -16.67 -11.28
N VAL A 48 1.01 -17.11 -10.26
CA VAL A 48 0.41 -18.46 -10.21
C VAL A 48 -0.98 -18.52 -10.82
N ALA A 49 -1.67 -17.39 -10.93
CA ALA A 49 -2.97 -17.21 -11.62
C ALA A 49 -3.20 -15.71 -11.83
N PRO A 50 -4.19 -15.28 -12.65
CA PRO A 50 -4.54 -13.88 -12.79
C PRO A 50 -4.77 -13.21 -11.44
N GLY A 51 -4.01 -12.14 -11.14
CA GLY A 51 -4.07 -11.41 -9.88
C GLY A 51 -3.54 -12.16 -8.64
N ARG A 52 -2.95 -13.35 -8.80
CA ARG A 52 -2.40 -14.15 -7.70
C ARG A 52 -0.91 -14.39 -7.90
N TRP A 53 -0.12 -13.97 -6.91
CA TRP A 53 1.33 -14.01 -6.97
C TRP A 53 1.92 -14.83 -5.82
N ASN A 54 2.96 -15.60 -6.11
CA ASN A 54 3.81 -16.20 -5.09
C ASN A 54 4.92 -15.19 -4.75
N VAL A 55 4.74 -14.47 -3.65
CA VAL A 55 5.64 -13.38 -3.22
C VAL A 55 7.07 -13.85 -2.93
N GLU A 56 7.29 -15.14 -2.66
CA GLU A 56 8.64 -15.69 -2.46
C GLU A 56 9.41 -15.87 -3.78
N ARG A 57 8.71 -15.87 -4.91
CA ARG A 57 9.27 -16.16 -6.23
C ARG A 57 9.43 -14.93 -7.12
N VAL A 58 8.91 -13.77 -6.70
CA VAL A 58 9.06 -12.53 -7.47
C VAL A 58 10.55 -12.17 -7.56
N ARG A 59 11.02 -11.91 -8.79
CA ARG A 59 12.42 -11.60 -9.07
C ARG A 59 12.70 -10.11 -9.00
N CYS A 60 13.95 -9.76 -8.80
CA CYS A 60 14.44 -8.39 -8.88
C CYS A 60 14.18 -7.76 -10.25
N SER A 61 14.24 -8.54 -11.34
CA SER A 61 13.89 -8.07 -12.69
C SER A 61 12.45 -7.58 -12.78
N ASP A 62 11.50 -8.25 -12.10
CA ASP A 62 10.10 -7.85 -12.08
C ASP A 62 9.92 -6.52 -11.34
N LEU A 63 10.64 -6.36 -10.22
CA LEU A 63 10.65 -5.13 -9.43
C LEU A 63 11.28 -3.95 -10.21
N LEU A 64 12.42 -4.18 -10.86
CA LEU A 64 13.13 -3.15 -11.61
C LEU A 64 12.37 -2.72 -12.87
N GLY A 65 11.57 -3.61 -13.46
CA GLY A 65 10.73 -3.33 -14.63
C GLY A 65 9.38 -2.70 -14.29
N ALA A 66 9.01 -2.60 -13.02
CA ALA A 66 7.76 -1.97 -12.59
C ALA A 66 7.82 -0.43 -12.72
N ALA A 67 6.66 0.21 -12.87
CA ALA A 67 6.56 1.67 -12.76
C ALA A 67 7.04 2.16 -11.38
N ASP A 68 7.46 3.41 -11.27
CA ASP A 68 8.10 3.91 -10.04
C ASP A 68 7.20 3.77 -8.81
N ASP A 69 5.92 4.12 -8.92
CA ASP A 69 4.94 4.02 -7.83
C ASP A 69 4.70 2.56 -7.41
N ASP A 70 4.57 1.66 -8.38
CA ASP A 70 4.39 0.23 -8.14
C ASP A 70 5.64 -0.38 -7.49
N ARG A 71 6.82 0.07 -7.92
CA ARG A 71 8.11 -0.36 -7.38
C ARG A 71 8.26 0.05 -5.93
N GLU A 72 7.93 1.30 -5.59
CA GLU A 72 7.97 1.80 -4.22
C GLU A 72 7.00 1.02 -3.32
N ALA A 73 5.76 0.86 -3.76
CA ALA A 73 4.75 0.08 -3.04
C ALA A 73 5.19 -1.38 -2.82
N ALA A 74 5.76 -2.02 -3.85
CA ALA A 74 6.26 -3.39 -3.75
C ALA A 74 7.43 -3.51 -2.76
N VAL A 75 8.39 -2.58 -2.78
CA VAL A 75 9.51 -2.60 -1.84
C VAL A 75 9.04 -2.45 -0.40
N MET A 76 8.10 -1.53 -0.14
CA MET A 76 7.54 -1.32 1.18
C MET A 76 6.73 -2.54 1.66
N PHE A 77 5.97 -3.18 0.75
CA PHE A 77 5.29 -4.43 1.05
C PHE A 77 6.30 -5.51 1.49
N TYR A 78 7.38 -5.72 0.72
CA TYR A 78 8.40 -6.70 1.07
C TYR A 78 9.14 -6.36 2.36
N TYR A 79 9.38 -5.08 2.63
CA TYR A 79 10.00 -4.64 3.87
C TYR A 79 9.18 -5.09 5.08
N GLY A 80 7.86 -4.81 5.07
CA GLY A 80 6.94 -5.23 6.13
C GLY A 80 6.77 -6.75 6.21
N TYR A 81 6.56 -7.40 5.06
CA TYR A 81 6.40 -8.86 4.97
C TYR A 81 7.60 -9.62 5.54
N LEU A 82 8.81 -9.23 5.16
CA LEU A 82 10.04 -9.90 5.61
C LEU A 82 10.40 -9.55 7.04
N ALA A 83 10.09 -8.35 7.51
CA ALA A 83 10.21 -7.99 8.92
C ALA A 83 9.30 -8.87 9.79
N ALA A 84 8.03 -9.00 9.41
CA ALA A 84 7.08 -9.87 10.11
C ALA A 84 7.53 -11.34 10.10
N LYS A 85 8.01 -11.83 8.96
CA LYS A 85 8.52 -13.20 8.82
C LYS A 85 9.79 -13.47 9.66
N ALA A 86 10.58 -12.43 9.92
CA ALA A 86 11.76 -12.48 10.78
C ALA A 86 11.49 -12.12 12.24
N GLU A 87 10.20 -12.00 12.63
CA GLU A 87 9.76 -11.62 13.98
C GLU A 87 10.34 -10.27 14.45
N ILE A 88 10.59 -9.36 13.51
CA ILE A 88 11.05 -7.99 13.81
C ILE A 88 9.81 -7.14 14.09
N HIS A 89 9.62 -6.77 15.35
CA HIS A 89 8.47 -5.97 15.79
C HIS A 89 8.77 -4.48 15.92
N VAL A 90 10.04 -4.09 15.85
CA VAL A 90 10.46 -2.69 15.94
C VAL A 90 11.27 -2.33 14.71
N ILE A 91 10.80 -1.35 13.96
CA ILE A 91 11.45 -0.85 12.75
C ILE A 91 11.90 0.59 13.01
N ASP A 92 13.17 0.88 12.78
CA ASP A 92 13.69 2.25 12.77
C ASP A 92 13.34 2.90 11.43
N VAL A 93 12.34 3.79 11.44
CA VAL A 93 11.84 4.45 10.23
C VAL A 93 12.90 5.33 9.56
N ASN A 94 13.88 5.85 10.31
CA ASN A 94 14.95 6.67 9.76
C ASN A 94 15.95 5.85 8.91
N GLN A 95 15.95 4.53 9.08
CA GLN A 95 16.82 3.64 8.32
C GLN A 95 16.15 3.03 7.09
N ILE A 96 14.83 3.19 6.92
CA ILE A 96 14.08 2.54 5.83
C ILE A 96 14.67 2.94 4.47
N GLU A 97 14.83 4.22 4.20
CA GLU A 97 15.34 4.70 2.92
C GLU A 97 16.72 4.12 2.59
N GLY A 98 17.65 4.17 3.55
CA GLY A 98 18.99 3.61 3.38
C GLY A 98 18.98 2.09 3.18
N ASN A 99 18.07 1.38 3.83
CA ASN A 99 17.92 -0.06 3.68
C ASN A 99 17.29 -0.41 2.33
N VAL A 100 16.27 0.33 1.89
CA VAL A 100 15.66 0.18 0.57
C VAL A 100 16.70 0.37 -0.53
N ARG A 101 17.53 1.42 -0.44
CA ARG A 101 18.61 1.66 -1.40
C ARG A 101 19.55 0.48 -1.49
N LYS A 102 20.00 -0.09 -0.37
CA LYS A 102 20.86 -1.31 -0.37
C LYS A 102 20.19 -2.50 -1.05
N VAL A 103 18.88 -2.69 -0.85
CA VAL A 103 18.12 -3.76 -1.51
C VAL A 103 18.06 -3.52 -3.02
N MET A 104 17.78 -2.29 -3.45
CA MET A 104 17.74 -1.94 -4.87
C MET A 104 19.11 -2.14 -5.54
N ASP A 105 20.20 -1.79 -4.88
CA ASP A 105 21.56 -2.05 -5.36
C ASP A 105 21.81 -3.56 -5.54
N GLN A 106 21.35 -4.40 -4.59
CA GLN A 106 21.44 -5.85 -4.73
C GLN A 106 20.59 -6.37 -5.89
N CYS A 107 19.40 -5.82 -6.10
CA CYS A 107 18.54 -6.16 -7.22
C CYS A 107 19.18 -5.76 -8.56
N ALA A 108 19.77 -4.58 -8.65
CA ALA A 108 20.47 -4.12 -9.86
C ALA A 108 21.68 -5.01 -10.19
N ALA A 109 22.43 -5.43 -9.17
CA ALA A 109 23.61 -6.31 -9.33
C ALA A 109 23.24 -7.75 -9.72
N ALA A 110 22.06 -8.24 -9.36
CA ALA A 110 21.63 -9.61 -9.64
C ALA A 110 20.11 -9.70 -9.94
N PRO A 111 19.68 -9.28 -11.15
CA PRO A 111 18.26 -9.19 -11.51
C PRO A 111 17.48 -10.52 -11.42
N ASN A 112 18.16 -11.64 -11.60
CA ASN A 112 17.55 -12.98 -11.53
C ASN A 112 17.32 -13.48 -10.09
N MET A 113 17.84 -12.75 -9.09
CA MET A 113 17.63 -13.06 -7.68
C MET A 113 16.18 -12.77 -7.29
N THR A 114 15.63 -13.53 -6.33
CA THR A 114 14.32 -13.18 -5.78
C THR A 114 14.42 -12.00 -4.81
N ILE A 115 13.35 -11.21 -4.71
CA ILE A 115 13.31 -10.06 -3.78
C ILE A 115 13.62 -10.48 -2.34
N PRO A 116 13.06 -11.58 -1.79
CA PRO A 116 13.44 -12.04 -0.45
C PRO A 116 14.93 -12.37 -0.30
N GLN A 117 15.58 -12.86 -1.36
CA GLN A 117 17.03 -13.10 -1.34
C GLN A 117 17.82 -11.79 -1.33
N ALA A 118 17.39 -10.77 -2.10
CA ALA A 118 18.02 -9.46 -2.12
C ALA A 118 17.96 -8.79 -0.73
N PHE A 119 16.81 -8.84 -0.08
CA PHE A 119 16.65 -8.35 1.29
C PHE A 119 17.58 -9.07 2.27
N ARG A 120 17.65 -10.39 2.23
CA ARG A 120 18.57 -11.15 3.10
C ARG A 120 20.02 -10.78 2.88
N ARG A 121 20.45 -10.55 1.63
CA ARG A 121 21.84 -10.14 1.31
C ARG A 121 22.13 -8.72 1.75
N ALA A 122 21.18 -7.79 1.52
CA ALA A 122 21.35 -6.39 1.84
C ALA A 122 21.31 -6.10 3.34
N LEU A 123 20.39 -6.76 4.06
CA LEU A 123 20.04 -6.43 5.45
C LEU A 123 20.36 -7.56 6.44
N GLY A 124 20.64 -8.76 5.95
CA GLY A 124 21.01 -9.90 6.81
C GLY A 124 22.30 -9.58 7.58
N ARG A 125 22.28 -9.80 8.90
CA ARG A 125 23.50 -9.69 9.71
C ARG A 125 24.52 -10.70 9.19
N ARG A 126 25.69 -10.24 8.77
CA ARG A 126 26.85 -11.12 8.63
C ARG A 126 27.16 -11.65 10.03
N ARG A 127 26.92 -12.93 10.25
CA ARG A 127 27.41 -13.61 11.45
C ARG A 127 28.92 -13.81 11.30
#